data_ca01ca27383dd466c1d7bc7d2f9dbc03
#
_entry.id   ca01ca27383dd466c1d7bc7d2f9dbc03
#
_cell.length_a   1.000
_cell.length_b   1.000
_cell.length_c   1.000
_cell.angle_alpha   90.00
_cell.angle_beta   90.00
_cell.angle_gamma   90.00
#
_symmetry.space_group_name_H-M   'P 1'
#
loop_
_entity.id
_entity.type
_entity.pdbx_description
1 polymer ?
#
loop_
_entity_poly.entity_id
_entity_poly.type
_entity_poly.pdbx_seq_one_letter_code
_entity_poly.pdbx_strand_id
1 'polypeptide(L)'
;MAVRWASIVLTTLLTSALLSRFAVPSPALFGGLLTGIMFALTSGRPIVLHAVVNSGAQAVIGVVVGGLLELSILQSLGGDWLPVVAVVVGTLLLSVLAGLLMGRWTSVSPITGSLSLSAGGAAGITSMSRDLGADERLVAVIQYLRVVLIVATLPLVTAFVFHPPTADDPSRVTASSGAGWVVDVAFTVACALVGSLVALRARIPAGTLLGPMVLTAGLTVAGWSFDAHVPVWLAQIAYGAIGLQIGLGFTRASLKLLGRVLPVALTLTVLIILGCAGMGVFLASVTGQSPLAGYLATSPGGLFAVLAIAADTGSSATFVLAVQVLRIFVMLLVAPGLAVLLSRWREPPDRV
;
A
#
# COMPACT_ATOMS: atom_id res chain seq x y z
N MET A 1 -9.28 -6.76 28.13
CA MET A 1 -8.49 -6.33 26.96
C MET A 1 -7.72 -7.52 26.36
N ALA A 2 -7.02 -8.32 27.15
CA ALA A 2 -6.23 -9.48 26.68
C ALA A 2 -7.06 -10.51 25.88
N VAL A 3 -8.24 -10.90 26.37
CA VAL A 3 -9.13 -11.87 25.68
C VAL A 3 -9.52 -11.41 24.28
N ARG A 4 -9.76 -10.12 24.10
CA ARG A 4 -10.13 -9.53 22.80
C ARG A 4 -8.96 -9.60 21.80
N TRP A 5 -7.73 -9.29 22.25
CA TRP A 5 -6.55 -9.43 21.39
C TRP A 5 -6.25 -10.88 21.07
N ALA A 6 -6.42 -11.79 22.04
CA ALA A 6 -6.29 -13.22 21.79
C ALA A 6 -7.29 -13.72 20.73
N SER A 7 -8.54 -13.27 20.80
CA SER A 7 -9.54 -13.62 19.77
C SER A 7 -9.20 -13.05 18.39
N ILE A 8 -8.68 -11.81 18.31
CA ILE A 8 -8.24 -11.20 17.05
C ILE A 8 -7.08 -12.03 16.45
N VAL A 9 -6.06 -12.36 17.25
CA VAL A 9 -4.91 -13.15 16.79
C VAL A 9 -5.37 -14.53 16.32
N LEU A 10 -6.17 -15.25 17.12
CA LEU A 10 -6.69 -16.57 16.77
C LEU A 10 -7.51 -16.51 15.46
N THR A 11 -8.41 -15.54 15.31
CA THR A 11 -9.21 -15.40 14.10
C THR A 11 -8.31 -15.07 12.90
N THR A 12 -7.30 -14.23 13.08
CA THR A 12 -6.33 -13.92 12.01
C THR A 12 -5.58 -15.18 11.57
N LEU A 13 -5.14 -16.01 12.51
CA LEU A 13 -4.46 -17.27 12.19
C LEU A 13 -5.39 -18.24 11.46
N LEU A 14 -6.64 -18.39 11.92
CA LEU A 14 -7.62 -19.28 11.28
C LEU A 14 -7.99 -18.83 9.87
N THR A 15 -8.25 -17.53 9.66
CA THR A 15 -8.56 -16.97 8.33
C THR A 15 -7.36 -17.07 7.40
N SER A 16 -6.14 -16.82 7.89
CA SER A 16 -4.91 -17.00 7.11
C SER A 16 -4.69 -18.44 6.69
N ALA A 17 -4.88 -19.39 7.61
CA ALA A 17 -4.78 -20.83 7.34
C ALA A 17 -5.86 -21.29 6.35
N LEU A 18 -7.06 -20.74 6.42
CA LEU A 18 -8.11 -21.03 5.45
C LEU A 18 -7.74 -20.50 4.06
N LEU A 19 -7.29 -19.26 3.97
CA LEU A 19 -6.91 -18.63 2.70
C LEU A 19 -5.70 -19.32 2.05
N SER A 20 -4.76 -19.82 2.84
CA SER A 20 -3.62 -20.58 2.30
C SER A 20 -4.03 -21.86 1.57
N ARG A 21 -5.14 -22.50 1.97
CA ARG A 21 -5.68 -23.68 1.27
C ARG A 21 -6.25 -23.36 -0.12
N PHE A 22 -6.60 -22.11 -0.36
CA PHE A 22 -7.08 -21.62 -1.66
C PHE A 22 -5.96 -20.99 -2.51
N ALA A 23 -4.70 -21.20 -2.14
CA ALA A 23 -3.53 -20.63 -2.81
C ALA A 23 -3.60 -19.11 -3.01
N VAL A 24 -4.24 -18.40 -2.06
CA VAL A 24 -4.32 -16.93 -2.07
C VAL A 24 -2.93 -16.38 -1.75
N PRO A 25 -2.35 -15.50 -2.60
CA PRO A 25 -1.06 -14.89 -2.30
C PRO A 25 -1.14 -14.04 -1.02
N SER A 26 -0.08 -14.05 -0.21
CA SER A 26 -0.01 -13.34 1.09
C SER A 26 -1.18 -13.63 2.03
N PRO A 27 -1.47 -14.91 2.37
CA PRO A 27 -2.67 -15.29 3.10
C PRO A 27 -2.76 -14.63 4.48
N ALA A 28 -1.64 -14.34 5.14
CA ALA A 28 -1.60 -13.65 6.42
C ALA A 28 -2.10 -12.19 6.30
N LEU A 29 -1.76 -11.49 5.23
CA LEU A 29 -2.22 -10.13 4.98
C LEU A 29 -3.74 -10.08 4.82
N PHE A 30 -4.30 -10.97 4.02
CA PHE A 30 -5.75 -11.01 3.79
C PHE A 30 -6.51 -11.56 4.98
N GLY A 31 -5.95 -12.53 5.71
CA GLY A 31 -6.50 -13.01 6.97
C GLY A 31 -6.58 -11.89 8.02
N GLY A 32 -5.52 -11.08 8.15
CA GLY A 32 -5.51 -9.89 8.98
C GLY A 32 -6.54 -8.86 8.54
N LEU A 33 -6.65 -8.58 7.23
CA LEU A 33 -7.62 -7.64 6.66
C LEU A 33 -9.06 -8.04 7.00
N LEU A 34 -9.44 -9.28 6.69
CA LEU A 34 -10.80 -9.79 6.93
C LEU A 34 -11.13 -9.78 8.43
N THR A 35 -10.20 -10.23 9.27
CA THR A 35 -10.34 -10.16 10.72
C THR A 35 -10.52 -8.72 11.18
N GLY A 36 -9.70 -7.79 10.69
CA GLY A 36 -9.77 -6.38 11.02
C GLY A 36 -11.13 -5.77 10.68
N ILE A 37 -11.64 -5.99 9.47
CA ILE A 37 -12.97 -5.54 9.04
C ILE A 37 -14.06 -6.15 9.93
N MET A 38 -14.02 -7.46 10.18
CA MET A 38 -15.00 -8.15 11.02
C MET A 38 -15.06 -7.53 12.42
N PHE A 39 -13.92 -7.36 13.07
CA PHE A 39 -13.87 -6.77 14.41
C PHE A 39 -14.19 -5.27 14.40
N ALA A 40 -13.82 -4.52 13.40
CA ALA A 40 -14.18 -3.11 13.26
C ALA A 40 -15.70 -2.90 13.11
N LEU A 41 -16.36 -3.78 12.37
CA LEU A 41 -17.81 -3.71 12.13
C LEU A 41 -18.64 -4.30 13.28
N THR A 42 -18.12 -5.27 14.04
CA THR A 42 -18.86 -5.90 15.14
C THR A 42 -18.62 -5.22 16.48
N SER A 43 -17.47 -4.60 16.66
CA SER A 43 -17.10 -3.94 17.92
C SER A 43 -17.81 -2.60 18.10
N GLY A 44 -18.39 -2.39 19.26
CA GLY A 44 -18.96 -1.10 19.64
C GLY A 44 -17.93 0.00 19.96
N ARG A 45 -16.63 -0.35 20.03
CA ARG A 45 -15.54 0.58 20.32
C ARG A 45 -14.42 0.42 19.30
N PRO A 46 -13.79 1.52 18.85
CA PRO A 46 -12.68 1.44 17.93
C PRO A 46 -11.52 0.62 18.52
N ILE A 47 -10.95 -0.23 17.71
CA ILE A 47 -9.73 -0.99 18.02
C ILE A 47 -8.62 -0.34 17.22
N VAL A 48 -7.55 0.06 17.90
CA VAL A 48 -6.37 0.65 17.26
C VAL A 48 -5.19 -0.26 17.52
N LEU A 49 -4.49 -0.64 16.46
CA LEU A 49 -3.23 -1.36 16.58
C LEU A 49 -2.18 -0.42 17.18
N HIS A 50 -1.39 -0.93 18.12
CA HIS A 50 -0.36 -0.11 18.76
C HIS A 50 0.67 0.39 17.71
N ALA A 51 1.04 1.67 17.79
CA ALA A 51 1.92 2.29 16.80
C ALA A 51 3.24 1.53 16.61
N VAL A 52 3.82 0.98 17.68
CA VAL A 52 5.05 0.19 17.63
C VAL A 52 4.89 -1.08 16.78
N VAL A 53 3.73 -1.79 16.92
CA VAL A 53 3.46 -3.00 16.13
C VAL A 53 3.34 -2.66 14.65
N ASN A 54 2.65 -1.56 14.35
CA ASN A 54 2.50 -1.08 12.99
C ASN A 54 3.84 -0.67 12.36
N SER A 55 4.62 0.15 13.06
CA SER A 55 5.93 0.58 12.58
C SER A 55 6.90 -0.58 12.44
N GLY A 56 6.86 -1.53 13.38
CA GLY A 56 7.67 -2.76 13.31
C GLY A 56 7.30 -3.63 12.10
N ALA A 57 6.01 -3.81 11.84
CA ALA A 57 5.55 -4.53 10.65
C ALA A 57 6.00 -3.87 9.35
N GLN A 58 5.88 -2.54 9.25
CA GLN A 58 6.39 -1.77 8.11
C GLN A 58 7.90 -1.95 7.91
N ALA A 59 8.66 -1.91 9.01
CA ALA A 59 10.11 -2.06 8.97
C ALA A 59 10.53 -3.47 8.49
N VAL A 60 9.87 -4.52 8.98
CA VAL A 60 10.11 -5.90 8.52
C VAL A 60 9.82 -6.04 7.03
N ILE A 61 8.69 -5.48 6.54
CA ILE A 61 8.39 -5.48 5.09
C ILE A 61 9.47 -4.71 4.32
N GLY A 62 9.97 -3.61 4.86
CA GLY A 62 11.09 -2.88 4.28
C GLY A 62 12.33 -3.75 4.11
N VAL A 63 12.70 -4.54 5.13
CA VAL A 63 13.83 -5.47 5.06
C VAL A 63 13.58 -6.57 4.02
N VAL A 64 12.38 -7.17 3.99
CA VAL A 64 12.01 -8.17 2.97
C VAL A 64 12.22 -7.62 1.56
N VAL A 65 11.67 -6.45 1.27
CA VAL A 65 11.73 -5.84 -0.08
C VAL A 65 13.15 -5.40 -0.40
N GLY A 66 13.88 -4.87 0.58
CA GLY A 66 15.29 -4.47 0.39
C GLY A 66 16.20 -5.65 0.07
N GLY A 67 15.94 -6.83 0.65
CA GLY A 67 16.66 -8.06 0.35
C GLY A 67 16.39 -8.63 -1.05
N LEU A 68 15.27 -8.25 -1.67
CA LEU A 68 14.91 -8.64 -3.04
C LEU A 68 15.47 -7.68 -4.11
N LEU A 69 16.24 -6.67 -3.71
CA LEU A 69 16.73 -5.65 -4.64
C LEU A 69 17.86 -6.21 -5.50
N GLU A 70 17.62 -6.22 -6.80
CA GLU A 70 18.63 -6.58 -7.81
C GLU A 70 19.16 -5.32 -8.51
N LEU A 71 20.50 -5.21 -8.62
CA LEU A 71 21.17 -4.12 -9.34
C LEU A 71 20.73 -4.03 -10.82
N SER A 72 20.46 -5.17 -11.44
CA SER A 72 19.97 -5.27 -12.82
C SER A 72 18.68 -4.46 -13.04
N ILE A 73 17.76 -4.47 -12.06
CA ILE A 73 16.50 -3.74 -12.13
C ILE A 73 16.72 -2.23 -11.99
N LEU A 74 17.64 -1.80 -11.12
CA LEU A 74 17.98 -0.38 -10.99
C LEU A 74 18.62 0.18 -12.26
N GLN A 75 19.43 -0.63 -12.95
CA GLN A 75 20.04 -0.24 -14.22
C GLN A 75 19.00 -0.16 -15.35
N SER A 76 18.02 -1.08 -15.38
CA SER A 76 16.93 -1.05 -16.37
C SER A 76 16.02 0.17 -16.20
N LEU A 77 15.74 0.58 -14.96
CA LEU A 77 14.96 1.79 -14.67
C LEU A 77 15.62 3.08 -15.19
N GLY A 78 16.95 3.11 -15.27
CA GLY A 78 17.70 4.27 -15.79
C GLY A 78 17.44 4.57 -17.26
N GLY A 79 17.03 3.56 -18.07
CA GLY A 79 16.63 3.72 -19.47
C GLY A 79 15.16 4.11 -19.67
N ASP A 80 14.29 3.68 -18.78
CA ASP A 80 12.83 3.73 -18.94
C ASP A 80 12.12 4.75 -18.02
N TRP A 81 12.84 5.76 -17.53
CA TRP A 81 12.27 6.77 -16.61
C TRP A 81 11.09 7.56 -17.20
N LEU A 82 11.11 7.81 -18.52
CA LEU A 82 10.08 8.60 -19.20
C LEU A 82 8.71 7.89 -19.20
N PRO A 83 8.57 6.61 -19.61
CA PRO A 83 7.32 5.87 -19.45
C PRO A 83 6.83 5.80 -18.00
N VAL A 84 7.76 5.61 -17.04
CA VAL A 84 7.40 5.56 -15.61
C VAL A 84 6.80 6.89 -15.15
N VAL A 85 7.44 8.01 -15.45
CA VAL A 85 6.94 9.35 -15.10
C VAL A 85 5.61 9.63 -15.81
N ALA A 86 5.49 9.30 -17.10
CA ALA A 86 4.26 9.49 -17.86
C ALA A 86 3.09 8.74 -17.24
N VAL A 87 3.28 7.48 -16.83
CA VAL A 87 2.26 6.67 -16.17
C VAL A 87 1.94 7.18 -14.77
N VAL A 88 2.94 7.61 -13.99
CA VAL A 88 2.72 8.23 -12.67
C VAL A 88 1.85 9.49 -12.82
N VAL A 89 2.19 10.39 -13.73
CA VAL A 89 1.39 11.59 -14.02
C VAL A 89 0.00 11.21 -14.52
N GLY A 90 -0.12 10.21 -15.41
CA GLY A 90 -1.40 9.71 -15.92
C GLY A 90 -2.30 9.20 -14.80
N THR A 91 -1.77 8.42 -13.86
CA THR A 91 -2.54 7.91 -12.70
C THR A 91 -2.99 9.03 -11.77
N LEU A 92 -2.17 10.08 -11.61
CA LEU A 92 -2.55 11.27 -10.84
C LEU A 92 -3.67 12.06 -11.54
N LEU A 93 -3.53 12.32 -12.83
CA LEU A 93 -4.56 13.00 -13.61
C LEU A 93 -5.89 12.24 -13.57
N LEU A 94 -5.85 10.92 -13.72
CA LEU A 94 -7.04 10.06 -13.61
C LEU A 94 -7.71 10.22 -12.23
N SER A 95 -6.93 10.23 -11.16
CA SER A 95 -7.44 10.40 -9.80
C SER A 95 -8.04 11.79 -9.58
N VAL A 96 -7.39 12.84 -10.09
CA VAL A 96 -7.89 14.22 -10.00
C VAL A 96 -9.19 14.37 -10.79
N LEU A 97 -9.24 13.87 -12.03
CA LEU A 97 -10.45 13.91 -12.85
C LEU A 97 -11.62 13.17 -12.17
N ALA A 98 -11.37 11.99 -11.62
CA ALA A 98 -12.38 11.26 -10.84
C ALA A 98 -12.85 12.08 -9.63
N GLY A 99 -11.94 12.77 -8.93
CA GLY A 99 -12.29 13.64 -7.83
C GLY A 99 -13.15 14.85 -8.23
N LEU A 100 -12.87 15.45 -9.38
CA LEU A 100 -13.70 16.52 -9.95
C LEU A 100 -15.10 16.00 -10.32
N LEU A 101 -15.17 14.81 -10.91
CA LEU A 101 -16.47 14.15 -11.22
C LEU A 101 -17.26 13.86 -9.95
N MET A 102 -16.58 13.44 -8.87
CA MET A 102 -17.23 13.25 -7.57
C MET A 102 -17.84 14.56 -7.06
N GLY A 103 -17.10 15.66 -7.13
CA GLY A 103 -17.63 16.99 -6.77
C GLY A 103 -18.81 17.41 -7.63
N ARG A 104 -18.86 16.98 -8.90
CA ARG A 104 -19.98 17.31 -9.81
C ARG A 104 -21.23 16.45 -9.58
N TRP A 105 -21.06 15.18 -9.17
CA TRP A 105 -22.16 14.23 -8.97
C TRP A 105 -22.66 14.16 -7.52
N THR A 106 -21.97 14.83 -6.61
CA THR A 106 -22.31 14.87 -5.20
C THR A 106 -22.19 16.30 -4.65
N SER A 107 -22.62 16.53 -3.42
CA SER A 107 -22.44 17.81 -2.71
C SER A 107 -21.02 18.02 -2.14
N VAL A 108 -20.06 17.17 -2.51
CA VAL A 108 -18.67 17.24 -2.02
C VAL A 108 -17.90 18.32 -2.79
N SER A 109 -17.12 19.13 -2.09
CA SER A 109 -16.31 20.15 -2.78
C SER A 109 -15.27 19.51 -3.72
N PRO A 110 -14.93 20.14 -4.87
CA PRO A 110 -13.94 19.61 -5.80
C PRO A 110 -12.60 19.29 -5.17
N ILE A 111 -12.16 20.10 -4.18
CA ILE A 111 -10.93 19.87 -3.44
C ILE A 111 -11.04 18.61 -2.60
N THR A 112 -12.12 18.46 -1.83
CA THR A 112 -12.38 17.23 -1.04
C THR A 112 -12.43 16.00 -1.93
N GLY A 113 -13.16 16.07 -3.07
CA GLY A 113 -13.25 14.97 -4.02
C GLY A 113 -11.89 14.57 -4.59
N SER A 114 -11.12 15.53 -5.07
CA SER A 114 -9.80 15.29 -5.65
C SER A 114 -8.81 14.72 -4.65
N LEU A 115 -8.73 15.27 -3.43
CA LEU A 115 -7.86 14.74 -2.38
C LEU A 115 -8.31 13.36 -1.88
N SER A 116 -9.62 13.09 -1.85
CA SER A 116 -10.16 11.79 -1.42
C SER A 116 -9.77 10.65 -2.35
N LEU A 117 -9.80 10.89 -3.66
CA LEU A 117 -9.51 9.88 -4.69
C LEU A 117 -8.04 9.88 -5.14
N SER A 118 -7.25 10.86 -4.73
CA SER A 118 -5.84 10.93 -5.08
C SER A 118 -5.01 9.82 -4.46
N ALA A 119 -4.23 9.13 -5.29
CA ALA A 119 -3.39 8.01 -4.88
C ALA A 119 -1.98 8.47 -4.51
N GLY A 120 -1.76 8.84 -3.25
CA GLY A 120 -0.43 9.33 -2.84
C GLY A 120 -0.28 9.48 -1.33
N GLY A 121 -0.24 8.36 -0.59
CA GLY A 121 0.00 8.39 0.85
C GLY A 121 -1.19 8.92 1.65
N ALA A 122 -2.15 8.04 1.96
CA ALA A 122 -3.39 8.40 2.64
C ALA A 122 -3.18 9.25 3.91
N ALA A 123 -2.17 8.93 4.72
CA ALA A 123 -1.87 9.68 5.93
C ALA A 123 -1.39 11.12 5.63
N GLY A 124 -0.51 11.29 4.61
CA GLY A 124 0.01 12.61 4.22
C GLY A 124 -1.10 13.49 3.66
N ILE A 125 -1.92 12.98 2.74
CA ILE A 125 -3.03 13.73 2.16
C ILE A 125 -4.08 14.09 3.22
N THR A 126 -4.42 13.15 4.10
CA THR A 126 -5.41 13.41 5.17
C THR A 126 -4.91 14.49 6.13
N SER A 127 -3.63 14.46 6.53
CA SER A 127 -3.08 15.47 7.43
C SER A 127 -3.06 16.88 6.81
N MET A 128 -2.84 16.98 5.50
CA MET A 128 -2.83 18.26 4.77
C MET A 128 -4.23 18.73 4.35
N SER A 129 -5.22 17.84 4.33
CA SER A 129 -6.54 18.14 3.75
C SER A 129 -7.25 19.29 4.42
N ARG A 130 -7.11 19.43 5.74
CA ARG A 130 -7.66 20.56 6.51
C ARG A 130 -7.03 21.89 6.09
N ASP A 131 -5.70 21.93 5.99
CA ASP A 131 -4.95 23.13 5.64
C ASP A 131 -5.25 23.56 4.19
N LEU A 132 -5.60 22.60 3.35
CA LEU A 132 -5.98 22.79 1.95
C LEU A 132 -7.48 23.12 1.76
N GLY A 133 -8.26 23.23 2.85
CA GLY A 133 -9.68 23.59 2.82
C GLY A 133 -10.62 22.45 2.40
N ALA A 134 -10.20 21.19 2.55
CA ALA A 134 -11.02 20.01 2.32
C ALA A 134 -11.64 19.48 3.63
N ASP A 135 -12.69 18.66 3.51
CA ASP A 135 -13.24 17.90 4.64
C ASP A 135 -12.32 16.71 4.96
N GLU A 136 -11.47 16.90 5.98
CA GLU A 136 -10.50 15.90 6.45
C GLU A 136 -11.15 14.54 6.75
N ARG A 137 -12.35 14.52 7.34
CA ARG A 137 -13.04 13.29 7.71
C ARG A 137 -13.49 12.51 6.49
N LEU A 138 -14.07 13.21 5.51
CA LEU A 138 -14.54 12.61 4.28
C LEU A 138 -13.35 12.12 3.43
N VAL A 139 -12.27 12.91 3.35
CA VAL A 139 -11.02 12.51 2.70
C VAL A 139 -10.47 11.23 3.33
N ALA A 140 -10.35 11.19 4.66
CA ALA A 140 -9.86 10.00 5.35
C ALA A 140 -10.69 8.76 5.05
N VAL A 141 -12.02 8.87 5.15
CA VAL A 141 -12.93 7.73 4.98
C VAL A 141 -12.89 7.19 3.55
N ILE A 142 -12.89 8.05 2.53
CA ILE A 142 -12.82 7.61 1.13
C ILE A 142 -11.43 7.02 0.81
N GLN A 143 -10.37 7.59 1.35
CA GLN A 143 -9.02 7.03 1.23
C GLN A 143 -8.95 5.61 1.81
N TYR A 144 -9.48 5.38 3.01
CA TYR A 144 -9.53 4.03 3.61
C TYR A 144 -10.42 3.07 2.81
N LEU A 145 -11.60 3.53 2.37
CA LEU A 145 -12.49 2.74 1.50
C LEU A 145 -11.76 2.25 0.25
N ARG A 146 -11.03 3.15 -0.42
CA ARG A 146 -10.24 2.81 -1.60
C ARG A 146 -9.17 1.78 -1.28
N VAL A 147 -8.39 1.98 -0.21
CA VAL A 147 -7.34 1.03 0.20
C VAL A 147 -7.94 -0.35 0.47
N VAL A 148 -9.03 -0.43 1.24
CA VAL A 148 -9.71 -1.69 1.53
C VAL A 148 -10.21 -2.35 0.24
N LEU A 149 -10.84 -1.59 -0.65
CA LEU A 149 -11.35 -2.13 -1.92
C LEU A 149 -10.22 -2.69 -2.79
N ILE A 150 -9.13 -1.95 -2.92
CA ILE A 150 -7.96 -2.39 -3.71
C ILE A 150 -7.34 -3.63 -3.07
N VAL A 151 -7.05 -3.60 -1.78
CA VAL A 151 -6.44 -4.73 -1.08
C VAL A 151 -7.33 -5.97 -1.15
N ALA A 152 -8.66 -5.81 -1.03
CA ALA A 152 -9.59 -6.94 -1.15
C ALA A 152 -9.69 -7.50 -2.58
N THR A 153 -9.52 -6.66 -3.62
CA THR A 153 -9.58 -7.11 -5.02
C THR A 153 -8.25 -7.67 -5.52
N LEU A 154 -7.13 -7.31 -4.91
CA LEU A 154 -5.79 -7.75 -5.32
C LEU A 154 -5.66 -9.27 -5.47
N PRO A 155 -6.06 -10.12 -4.48
CA PRO A 155 -5.91 -11.57 -4.62
C PRO A 155 -6.80 -12.13 -5.73
N LEU A 156 -8.00 -11.56 -5.91
CA LEU A 156 -8.91 -11.98 -6.98
C LEU A 156 -8.29 -11.69 -8.35
N VAL A 157 -7.78 -10.47 -8.54
CA VAL A 157 -7.13 -10.09 -9.80
C VAL A 157 -5.86 -10.91 -10.02
N THR A 158 -5.04 -11.11 -8.99
CA THR A 158 -3.82 -11.89 -9.10
C THR A 158 -4.11 -13.35 -9.46
N ALA A 159 -5.09 -13.98 -8.78
CA ALA A 159 -5.43 -15.38 -8.99
C ALA A 159 -6.17 -15.62 -10.32
N PHE A 160 -7.13 -14.76 -10.68
CA PHE A 160 -8.03 -14.99 -11.81
C PHE A 160 -7.58 -14.36 -13.13
N VAL A 161 -6.74 -13.32 -13.09
CA VAL A 161 -6.30 -12.61 -14.30
C VAL A 161 -4.85 -12.96 -14.64
N PHE A 162 -3.96 -12.95 -13.65
CA PHE A 162 -2.53 -13.11 -13.92
C PHE A 162 -2.03 -14.54 -13.72
N HIS A 163 -2.73 -15.38 -12.96
CA HIS A 163 -2.37 -16.78 -12.72
C HIS A 163 -0.87 -16.94 -12.45
N PRO A 164 -0.29 -16.19 -11.49
CA PRO A 164 1.13 -16.35 -11.19
C PRO A 164 1.36 -17.82 -10.88
N PRO A 165 2.50 -18.40 -11.32
CA PRO A 165 2.85 -19.75 -10.91
C PRO A 165 2.74 -19.77 -9.38
N THR A 166 1.84 -20.61 -8.86
CA THR A 166 1.71 -20.83 -7.43
C THR A 166 3.12 -21.10 -6.91
N ALA A 167 3.48 -20.44 -5.83
CA ALA A 167 4.76 -20.67 -5.19
C ALA A 167 4.76 -22.07 -4.53
N ASP A 168 4.57 -23.11 -5.35
CA ASP A 168 4.86 -24.51 -5.00
C ASP A 168 6.37 -24.76 -4.96
N ASP A 169 7.16 -23.73 -5.24
CA ASP A 169 8.57 -23.76 -4.96
C ASP A 169 8.83 -23.13 -3.58
N PRO A 170 8.82 -23.93 -2.50
CA PRO A 170 9.19 -23.47 -1.16
C PRO A 170 10.59 -22.83 -1.14
N SER A 171 11.40 -23.06 -2.18
CA SER A 171 12.77 -22.58 -2.31
C SER A 171 12.87 -21.07 -2.55
N ARG A 172 11.80 -20.41 -3.02
CA ARG A 172 11.83 -18.95 -3.23
C ARG A 172 11.64 -18.13 -1.94
N VAL A 173 10.94 -18.69 -0.97
CA VAL A 173 10.74 -18.05 0.35
C VAL A 173 11.58 -18.73 1.43
N THR A 174 12.01 -19.96 1.18
CA THR A 174 12.92 -20.74 2.01
C THR A 174 14.28 -20.86 1.36
N ALA A 175 14.91 -19.78 0.95
CA ALA A 175 16.34 -19.81 0.92
C ALA A 175 16.75 -20.12 2.36
N SER A 176 17.07 -21.40 2.64
CA SER A 176 17.65 -21.78 3.92
C SER A 176 18.92 -20.94 4.04
N SER A 177 18.89 -19.97 4.94
CA SER A 177 20.06 -19.13 5.18
C SER A 177 21.20 -20.05 5.55
N GLY A 178 22.32 -19.95 4.85
CA GLY A 178 23.56 -20.55 5.29
C GLY A 178 23.98 -20.04 6.67
N ALA A 179 23.42 -18.92 7.10
CA ALA A 179 23.78 -18.16 8.29
C ALA A 179 23.08 -18.62 9.59
N GLY A 180 21.98 -19.36 9.51
CA GLY A 180 21.21 -19.80 10.68
C GLY A 180 20.20 -18.76 11.20
N TRP A 181 19.11 -19.25 11.80
CA TRP A 181 17.93 -18.44 12.19
C TRP A 181 18.25 -17.27 13.13
N VAL A 182 19.30 -17.36 13.95
CA VAL A 182 19.72 -16.31 14.89
C VAL A 182 20.29 -15.11 14.12
N VAL A 183 21.11 -15.37 13.09
CA VAL A 183 21.70 -14.34 12.24
C VAL A 183 20.60 -13.66 11.42
N ASP A 184 19.66 -14.42 10.90
CA ASP A 184 18.50 -13.90 10.17
C ASP A 184 17.66 -12.93 10.99
N VAL A 185 17.31 -13.33 12.21
CA VAL A 185 16.55 -12.47 13.13
C VAL A 185 17.36 -11.25 13.52
N ALA A 186 18.65 -11.43 13.88
CA ALA A 186 19.53 -10.32 14.28
C ALA A 186 19.71 -9.31 13.15
N PHE A 187 19.97 -9.78 11.92
CA PHE A 187 20.08 -8.94 10.73
C PHE A 187 18.77 -8.18 10.46
N THR A 188 17.65 -8.88 10.47
CA THR A 188 16.33 -8.27 10.24
C THR A 188 16.03 -7.18 11.28
N VAL A 189 16.25 -7.47 12.57
CA VAL A 189 16.02 -6.51 13.67
C VAL A 189 16.97 -5.33 13.56
N ALA A 190 18.24 -5.57 13.29
CA ALA A 190 19.23 -4.51 13.14
C ALA A 190 18.88 -3.57 11.98
N CYS A 191 18.60 -4.11 10.80
CA CYS A 191 18.19 -3.33 9.63
C CYS A 191 16.87 -2.58 9.87
N ALA A 192 15.90 -3.22 10.52
CA ALA A 192 14.61 -2.61 10.86
C ALA A 192 14.79 -1.41 11.82
N LEU A 193 15.57 -1.57 12.88
CA LEU A 193 15.78 -0.52 13.89
C LEU A 193 16.64 0.61 13.35
N VAL A 194 17.83 0.29 12.82
CA VAL A 194 18.78 1.31 12.35
C VAL A 194 18.21 2.06 11.16
N GLY A 195 17.67 1.35 10.17
CA GLY A 195 17.08 1.96 8.98
C GLY A 195 15.90 2.87 9.32
N SER A 196 14.99 2.41 10.19
CA SER A 196 13.85 3.24 10.64
C SER A 196 14.34 4.49 11.41
N LEU A 197 15.30 4.33 12.31
CA LEU A 197 15.80 5.44 13.13
C LEU A 197 16.45 6.52 12.27
N VAL A 198 17.30 6.12 11.32
CA VAL A 198 17.96 7.04 10.38
C VAL A 198 16.94 7.78 9.52
N ALA A 199 15.99 7.05 8.93
CA ALA A 199 14.99 7.63 8.05
C ALA A 199 14.03 8.57 8.80
N LEU A 200 13.64 8.23 10.03
CA LEU A 200 12.80 9.09 10.87
C LEU A 200 13.52 10.38 11.25
N ARG A 201 14.85 10.30 11.57
CA ARG A 201 15.65 11.50 11.83
C ARG A 201 15.87 12.37 10.60
N ALA A 202 15.97 11.75 9.43
CA ALA A 202 16.02 12.45 8.15
C ALA A 202 14.65 12.98 7.68
N ARG A 203 13.59 12.74 8.47
CA ARG A 203 12.19 13.14 8.14
C ARG A 203 11.72 12.62 6.78
N ILE A 204 12.17 11.41 6.40
CA ILE A 204 11.76 10.78 5.13
C ILE A 204 10.31 10.30 5.27
N PRO A 205 9.41 10.67 4.34
CA PRO A 205 8.04 10.15 4.32
C PRO A 205 8.08 8.62 4.18
N ALA A 206 7.22 7.92 4.93
CA ALA A 206 7.23 6.45 5.04
C ALA A 206 8.59 5.88 5.53
N GLY A 207 9.35 6.63 6.34
CA GLY A 207 10.69 6.29 6.78
C GLY A 207 10.80 4.94 7.48
N THR A 208 9.75 4.48 8.17
CA THR A 208 9.68 3.16 8.80
C THR A 208 9.70 1.99 7.80
N LEU A 209 9.34 2.22 6.54
CA LEU A 209 9.48 1.25 5.46
C LEU A 209 10.76 1.48 4.65
N LEU A 210 10.93 2.74 4.17
CA LEU A 210 12.00 3.08 3.22
C LEU A 210 13.39 3.00 3.85
N GLY A 211 13.53 3.35 5.12
CA GLY A 211 14.82 3.29 5.81
C GLY A 211 15.40 1.88 5.89
N PRO A 212 14.68 0.91 6.50
CA PRO A 212 15.11 -0.48 6.52
C PRO A 212 15.36 -1.05 5.14
N MET A 213 14.50 -0.72 4.17
CA MET A 213 14.62 -1.19 2.81
C MET A 213 15.91 -0.72 2.14
N VAL A 214 16.20 0.59 2.18
CA VAL A 214 17.42 1.15 1.56
C VAL A 214 18.67 0.63 2.27
N LEU A 215 18.63 0.50 3.60
CA LEU A 215 19.75 -0.05 4.37
C LEU A 215 20.00 -1.51 3.98
N THR A 216 18.96 -2.36 3.95
CA THR A 216 19.08 -3.77 3.58
C THR A 216 19.56 -3.90 2.13
N ALA A 217 18.98 -3.15 1.21
CA ALA A 217 19.39 -3.13 -0.19
C ALA A 217 20.87 -2.76 -0.33
N GLY A 218 21.32 -1.72 0.37
CA GLY A 218 22.72 -1.30 0.36
C GLY A 218 23.67 -2.38 0.89
N LEU A 219 23.30 -3.05 1.98
CA LEU A 219 24.08 -4.15 2.56
C LEU A 219 24.11 -5.37 1.63
N THR A 220 22.99 -5.70 0.99
CA THR A 220 22.89 -6.81 0.01
C THR A 220 23.78 -6.55 -1.20
N VAL A 221 23.72 -5.35 -1.77
CA VAL A 221 24.54 -4.94 -2.91
C VAL A 221 26.02 -4.89 -2.53
N ALA A 222 26.37 -4.47 -1.31
CA ALA A 222 27.75 -4.44 -0.82
C ALA A 222 28.30 -5.84 -0.46
N GLY A 223 27.48 -6.91 -0.51
CA GLY A 223 27.90 -8.26 -0.10
C GLY A 223 28.02 -8.45 1.41
N TRP A 224 27.43 -7.56 2.20
CA TRP A 224 27.47 -7.59 3.67
C TRP A 224 26.17 -8.11 4.29
N SER A 225 25.36 -8.80 3.49
CA SER A 225 24.11 -9.41 3.97
C SER A 225 24.33 -10.71 4.74
N PHE A 226 25.55 -11.31 4.70
CA PHE A 226 25.88 -12.61 5.33
C PHE A 226 24.93 -13.74 4.90
N ASP A 227 24.35 -13.66 3.71
CA ASP A 227 23.28 -14.54 3.21
C ASP A 227 22.07 -14.62 4.19
N ALA A 228 21.87 -13.57 4.98
CA ALA A 228 20.77 -13.48 5.91
C ALA A 228 19.48 -13.09 5.19
N HIS A 229 18.40 -13.79 5.54
CA HIS A 229 17.07 -13.57 4.97
C HIS A 229 16.07 -13.28 6.09
N VAL A 230 15.00 -12.55 5.76
CA VAL A 230 13.92 -12.36 6.75
C VAL A 230 13.23 -13.70 6.99
N PRO A 231 13.15 -14.20 8.25
CA PRO A 231 12.44 -15.45 8.55
C PRO A 231 10.98 -15.39 8.08
N VAL A 232 10.50 -16.43 7.40
CA VAL A 232 9.14 -16.50 6.83
C VAL A 232 8.06 -16.18 7.86
N TRP A 233 8.19 -16.75 9.06
CA TRP A 233 7.22 -16.52 10.15
C TRP A 233 7.15 -15.04 10.56
N LEU A 234 8.29 -14.31 10.54
CA LEU A 234 8.35 -12.91 10.90
C LEU A 234 7.72 -12.04 9.80
N ALA A 235 7.97 -12.36 8.52
CA ALA A 235 7.32 -11.71 7.40
C ALA A 235 5.79 -11.93 7.43
N GLN A 236 5.32 -13.14 7.70
CA GLN A 236 3.88 -13.44 7.82
C GLN A 236 3.21 -12.69 8.97
N ILE A 237 3.90 -12.56 10.13
CA ILE A 237 3.40 -11.72 11.24
C ILE A 237 3.28 -10.26 10.80
N ALA A 238 4.28 -9.72 10.10
CA ALA A 238 4.25 -8.36 9.60
C ALA A 238 3.12 -8.14 8.59
N TYR A 239 2.93 -9.05 7.64
CA TYR A 239 1.82 -8.99 6.69
C TYR A 239 0.47 -9.04 7.39
N GLY A 240 0.28 -9.94 8.36
CA GLY A 240 -0.94 -10.02 9.16
C GLY A 240 -1.24 -8.74 9.94
N ALA A 241 -0.22 -8.13 10.54
CA ALA A 241 -0.36 -6.87 11.27
C ALA A 241 -0.77 -5.70 10.34
N ILE A 242 -0.18 -5.61 9.14
CA ILE A 242 -0.57 -4.59 8.14
C ILE A 242 -2.01 -4.83 7.65
N GLY A 243 -2.35 -6.07 7.32
CA GLY A 243 -3.73 -6.42 6.94
C GLY A 243 -4.73 -6.03 8.02
N LEU A 244 -4.44 -6.42 9.25
CA LEU A 244 -5.28 -6.09 10.42
C LEU A 244 -5.43 -4.57 10.60
N GLN A 245 -4.36 -3.80 10.48
CA GLN A 245 -4.40 -2.34 10.57
C GLN A 245 -5.32 -1.72 9.51
N ILE A 246 -5.20 -2.16 8.26
CA ILE A 246 -6.04 -1.68 7.16
C ILE A 246 -7.51 -2.01 7.46
N GLY A 247 -7.79 -3.26 7.86
CA GLY A 247 -9.14 -3.71 8.18
C GLY A 247 -9.78 -2.97 9.35
N LEU A 248 -9.03 -2.71 10.41
CA LEU A 248 -9.50 -1.98 11.59
C LEU A 248 -9.83 -0.51 11.29
N GLY A 249 -9.26 0.08 10.24
CA GLY A 249 -9.58 1.43 9.78
C GLY A 249 -11.00 1.56 9.22
N PHE A 250 -11.66 0.46 8.84
CA PHE A 250 -12.97 0.45 8.19
C PHE A 250 -14.11 0.27 9.19
N THR A 251 -14.60 1.35 9.79
CA THR A 251 -15.60 1.32 10.88
C THR A 251 -17.02 1.59 10.39
N ARG A 252 -18.01 1.24 11.23
CA ARG A 252 -19.45 1.60 10.99
C ARG A 252 -19.66 3.10 10.90
N ALA A 253 -18.90 3.89 11.67
CA ALA A 253 -18.97 5.35 11.62
C ALA A 253 -18.50 5.87 10.24
N SER A 254 -17.44 5.27 9.68
CA SER A 254 -16.98 5.56 8.33
C SER A 254 -18.04 5.29 7.27
N LEU A 255 -18.75 4.16 7.37
CA LEU A 255 -19.85 3.82 6.44
C LEU A 255 -21.02 4.81 6.53
N LYS A 256 -21.39 5.21 7.74
CA LYS A 256 -22.47 6.20 7.95
C LYS A 256 -22.11 7.58 7.38
N LEU A 257 -20.85 8.00 7.54
CA LEU A 257 -20.37 9.28 7.03
C LEU A 257 -20.41 9.34 5.49
N LEU A 258 -20.13 8.22 4.82
CA LEU A 258 -20.18 8.14 3.36
C LEU A 258 -21.59 8.36 2.80
N GLY A 259 -22.64 7.87 3.45
CA GLY A 259 -24.04 8.08 3.08
C GLY A 259 -24.30 7.97 1.57
N ARG A 260 -24.82 9.05 0.99
CA ARG A 260 -25.12 9.13 -0.47
C ARG A 260 -23.88 9.23 -1.36
N VAL A 261 -22.72 9.56 -0.80
CA VAL A 261 -21.46 9.67 -1.56
C VAL A 261 -20.86 8.28 -1.86
N LEU A 262 -21.22 7.27 -1.06
CA LEU A 262 -20.68 5.91 -1.17
C LEU A 262 -20.77 5.29 -2.58
N PRO A 263 -21.94 5.25 -3.24
CA PRO A 263 -22.02 4.61 -4.55
C PRO A 263 -21.17 5.33 -5.60
N VAL A 264 -21.13 6.66 -5.57
CA VAL A 264 -20.29 7.46 -6.47
C VAL A 264 -18.82 7.22 -6.19
N ALA A 265 -18.41 7.24 -4.90
CA ALA A 265 -17.03 6.98 -4.50
C ALA A 265 -16.57 5.57 -4.90
N LEU A 266 -17.43 4.54 -4.72
CA LEU A 266 -17.15 3.17 -5.16
C LEU A 266 -16.99 3.09 -6.68
N THR A 267 -17.93 3.63 -7.44
CA THR A 267 -17.89 3.61 -8.92
C THR A 267 -16.62 4.29 -9.42
N LEU A 268 -16.30 5.48 -8.92
CA LEU A 268 -15.10 6.21 -9.34
C LEU A 268 -13.83 5.48 -8.92
N THR A 269 -13.81 4.86 -7.74
CA THR A 269 -12.67 4.03 -7.30
C THR A 269 -12.46 2.84 -8.23
N VAL A 270 -13.53 2.14 -8.64
CA VAL A 270 -13.42 1.03 -9.61
C VAL A 270 -12.90 1.53 -10.95
N LEU A 271 -13.39 2.67 -11.45
CA LEU A 271 -12.89 3.27 -12.69
C LEU A 271 -11.41 3.64 -12.60
N ILE A 272 -10.96 4.18 -11.45
CA ILE A 272 -9.54 4.45 -11.22
C ILE A 272 -8.73 3.15 -11.23
N ILE A 273 -9.20 2.09 -10.56
CA ILE A 273 -8.52 0.78 -10.55
C ILE A 273 -8.36 0.25 -11.97
N LEU A 274 -9.43 0.27 -12.77
CA LEU A 274 -9.40 -0.20 -14.15
C LEU A 274 -8.48 0.66 -15.04
N GLY A 275 -8.54 1.98 -14.90
CA GLY A 275 -7.64 2.89 -15.62
C GLY A 275 -6.18 2.70 -15.25
N CYS A 276 -5.88 2.56 -13.96
CA CYS A 276 -4.54 2.24 -13.46
C CYS A 276 -4.07 0.87 -13.95
N ALA A 277 -4.95 -0.14 -13.97
CA ALA A 277 -4.61 -1.46 -14.51
C ALA A 277 -4.22 -1.38 -15.99
N GLY A 278 -4.98 -0.65 -16.81
CA GLY A 278 -4.63 -0.41 -18.22
C GLY A 278 -3.29 0.29 -18.40
N MET A 279 -3.02 1.35 -17.60
CA MET A 279 -1.73 2.03 -17.60
C MET A 279 -0.60 1.11 -17.10
N GLY A 280 -0.88 0.21 -16.18
CA GLY A 280 0.08 -0.78 -15.68
C GLY A 280 0.48 -1.81 -16.73
N VAL A 281 -0.49 -2.33 -17.49
CA VAL A 281 -0.22 -3.24 -18.61
C VAL A 281 0.60 -2.53 -19.68
N PHE A 282 0.25 -1.28 -20.02
CA PHE A 282 1.03 -0.45 -20.93
C PHE A 282 2.47 -0.26 -20.42
N LEU A 283 2.64 0.11 -19.15
CA LEU A 283 3.96 0.29 -18.55
C LEU A 283 4.80 -0.98 -18.63
N ALA A 284 4.19 -2.14 -18.30
CA ALA A 284 4.87 -3.43 -18.40
C ALA A 284 5.34 -3.74 -19.82
N SER A 285 4.51 -3.45 -20.84
CA SER A 285 4.87 -3.69 -22.24
C SER A 285 6.03 -2.84 -22.74
N VAL A 286 6.17 -1.61 -22.23
CA VAL A 286 7.25 -0.69 -22.63
C VAL A 286 8.54 -0.98 -21.86
N THR A 287 8.43 -1.36 -20.58
CA THR A 287 9.60 -1.59 -19.71
C THR A 287 10.07 -3.04 -19.67
N GLY A 288 9.43 -3.95 -20.43
CA GLY A 288 9.76 -5.38 -20.43
C GLY A 288 9.47 -6.11 -19.12
N GLN A 289 8.71 -5.49 -18.21
CA GLN A 289 8.31 -6.08 -16.93
C GLN A 289 7.10 -7.02 -17.11
N SER A 290 6.85 -7.88 -16.12
CA SER A 290 5.66 -8.73 -16.15
C SER A 290 4.37 -7.89 -16.07
N PRO A 291 3.28 -8.31 -16.72
CA PRO A 291 2.00 -7.60 -16.63
C PRO A 291 1.49 -7.45 -15.18
N LEU A 292 1.78 -8.44 -14.33
CA LEU A 292 1.49 -8.37 -12.90
C LEU A 292 2.31 -7.28 -12.20
N ALA A 293 3.62 -7.18 -12.49
CA ALA A 293 4.46 -6.12 -11.94
C ALA A 293 3.97 -4.72 -12.35
N GLY A 294 3.58 -4.53 -13.61
CA GLY A 294 2.99 -3.28 -14.10
C GLY A 294 1.67 -2.95 -13.39
N TYR A 295 0.76 -3.92 -13.25
CA TYR A 295 -0.49 -3.73 -12.51
C TYR A 295 -0.25 -3.36 -11.04
N LEU A 296 0.65 -4.08 -10.36
CA LEU A 296 1.01 -3.79 -8.98
C LEU A 296 1.66 -2.40 -8.83
N ALA A 297 2.53 -2.03 -9.75
CA ALA A 297 3.21 -0.73 -9.76
C ALA A 297 2.24 0.45 -9.86
N THR A 298 1.20 0.31 -10.67
CA THR A 298 0.20 1.38 -10.90
C THR A 298 -1.01 1.32 -9.98
N SER A 299 -1.18 0.22 -9.24
CA SER A 299 -2.31 0.04 -8.31
C SER A 299 -2.45 1.23 -7.35
N PRO A 300 -3.65 1.86 -7.26
CA PRO A 300 -3.80 3.16 -6.61
C PRO A 300 -3.94 3.10 -5.09
N GLY A 301 -3.33 2.15 -4.41
CA GLY A 301 -3.35 2.11 -2.94
C GLY A 301 -2.76 0.85 -2.33
N GLY A 302 -2.52 0.92 -1.01
CA GLY A 302 -2.04 -0.23 -0.24
C GLY A 302 -0.59 -0.60 -0.52
N LEU A 303 0.34 0.37 -0.52
CA LEU A 303 1.77 0.15 -0.78
C LEU A 303 2.30 -1.14 -0.14
N PHE A 304 2.04 -1.33 1.16
CA PHE A 304 2.51 -2.51 1.89
C PHE A 304 1.89 -3.82 1.40
N ALA A 305 0.57 -3.80 1.09
CA ALA A 305 -0.13 -4.95 0.56
C ALA A 305 0.36 -5.33 -0.85
N VAL A 306 0.55 -4.32 -1.70
CA VAL A 306 1.07 -4.51 -3.05
C VAL A 306 2.48 -5.08 -3.03
N LEU A 307 3.35 -4.58 -2.14
CA LEU A 307 4.72 -5.09 -1.99
C LEU A 307 4.75 -6.51 -1.43
N ALA A 308 3.86 -6.84 -0.48
CA ALA A 308 3.74 -8.20 0.02
C ALA A 308 3.39 -9.18 -1.11
N ILE A 309 2.41 -8.83 -1.97
CA ILE A 309 2.01 -9.66 -3.11
C ILE A 309 3.15 -9.72 -4.15
N ALA A 310 3.83 -8.61 -4.42
CA ALA A 310 4.95 -8.61 -5.36
C ALA A 310 6.06 -9.56 -4.89
N ALA A 311 6.39 -9.54 -3.59
CA ALA A 311 7.37 -10.44 -2.99
C ALA A 311 6.92 -11.91 -3.08
N ASP A 312 5.67 -12.21 -2.71
CA ASP A 312 5.13 -13.58 -2.68
C ASP A 312 4.95 -14.18 -4.09
N THR A 313 4.65 -13.35 -5.10
CA THR A 313 4.44 -13.81 -6.48
C THR A 313 5.72 -13.81 -7.32
N GLY A 314 6.86 -13.41 -6.76
CA GLY A 314 8.12 -13.28 -7.49
C GLY A 314 8.10 -12.19 -8.56
N SER A 315 7.14 -11.25 -8.49
CA SER A 315 7.13 -10.05 -9.32
C SER A 315 8.24 -9.10 -8.89
N SER A 316 8.74 -8.25 -9.81
CA SER A 316 9.79 -7.28 -9.49
C SER A 316 9.32 -6.28 -8.43
N ALA A 317 9.53 -6.62 -7.14
CA ALA A 317 9.14 -5.79 -6.00
C ALA A 317 9.86 -4.42 -6.03
N THR A 318 11.11 -4.39 -6.52
CA THR A 318 11.90 -3.16 -6.68
C THR A 318 11.27 -2.21 -7.68
N PHE A 319 10.87 -2.71 -8.86
CA PHE A 319 10.18 -1.91 -9.87
C PHE A 319 8.85 -1.36 -9.34
N VAL A 320 8.04 -2.24 -8.74
CA VAL A 320 6.75 -1.87 -8.13
C VAL A 320 6.93 -0.77 -7.10
N LEU A 321 7.93 -0.92 -6.22
CA LEU A 321 8.21 0.06 -5.19
C LEU A 321 8.66 1.40 -5.78
N ALA A 322 9.60 1.39 -6.74
CA ALA A 322 10.12 2.62 -7.34
C ALA A 322 9.00 3.47 -7.95
N VAL A 323 8.08 2.85 -8.71
CA VAL A 323 6.92 3.53 -9.29
C VAL A 323 5.97 4.05 -8.21
N GLN A 324 5.68 3.25 -7.19
CA GLN A 324 4.79 3.61 -6.09
C GLN A 324 5.35 4.76 -5.24
N VAL A 325 6.65 4.72 -4.91
CA VAL A 325 7.32 5.77 -4.14
C VAL A 325 7.39 7.07 -4.95
N LEU A 326 7.77 6.99 -6.22
CA LEU A 326 7.77 8.15 -7.12
C LEU A 326 6.38 8.81 -7.14
N ARG A 327 5.33 8.02 -7.25
CA ARG A 327 3.94 8.53 -7.22
C ARG A 327 3.61 9.25 -5.92
N ILE A 328 4.02 8.72 -4.76
CA ILE A 328 3.79 9.36 -3.46
C ILE A 328 4.49 10.72 -3.42
N PHE A 329 5.76 10.81 -3.84
CA PHE A 329 6.50 12.06 -3.87
C PHE A 329 5.87 13.08 -4.82
N VAL A 330 5.56 12.67 -6.04
CA VAL A 330 4.92 13.55 -7.03
C VAL A 330 3.59 14.07 -6.49
N MET A 331 2.77 13.20 -5.88
CA MET A 331 1.49 13.61 -5.33
C MET A 331 1.63 14.61 -4.17
N LEU A 332 2.55 14.37 -3.23
CA LEU A 332 2.77 15.27 -2.10
C LEU A 332 3.27 16.65 -2.55
N LEU A 333 4.07 16.70 -3.62
CA LEU A 333 4.54 17.95 -4.21
C LEU A 333 3.44 18.68 -4.99
N VAL A 334 2.57 17.94 -5.68
CA VAL A 334 1.51 18.52 -6.53
C VAL A 334 0.27 18.91 -5.72
N ALA A 335 -0.01 18.23 -4.60
CA ALA A 335 -1.23 18.42 -3.82
C ALA A 335 -1.49 19.87 -3.39
N PRO A 336 -0.51 20.65 -2.89
CA PRO A 336 -0.72 22.06 -2.55
C PRO A 336 -1.06 22.93 -3.78
N GLY A 337 -0.34 22.73 -4.89
CA GLY A 337 -0.61 23.42 -6.14
C GLY A 337 -2.00 23.10 -6.71
N LEU A 338 -2.39 21.83 -6.65
CA LEU A 338 -3.72 21.37 -7.04
C LEU A 338 -4.80 22.04 -6.20
N ALA A 339 -4.62 22.12 -4.89
CA ALA A 339 -5.59 22.76 -3.99
C ALA A 339 -5.75 24.24 -4.31
N VAL A 340 -4.64 24.97 -4.57
CA VAL A 340 -4.69 26.39 -5.01
C VAL A 340 -5.40 26.52 -6.35
N LEU A 341 -5.16 25.63 -7.31
CA LEU A 341 -5.84 25.64 -8.59
C LEU A 341 -7.35 25.42 -8.43
N LEU A 342 -7.75 24.43 -7.64
CA LEU A 342 -9.14 24.07 -7.43
C LEU A 342 -9.89 25.08 -6.55
N SER A 343 -9.23 25.81 -5.66
CA SER A 343 -9.84 26.87 -4.87
C SER A 343 -10.32 28.05 -5.72
N ARG A 344 -9.69 28.27 -6.87
CA ARG A 344 -10.10 29.29 -7.85
C ARG A 344 -11.38 28.92 -8.62
N TRP A 345 -11.75 27.63 -8.60
CA TRP A 345 -12.97 27.11 -9.23
C TRP A 345 -14.16 27.08 -8.27
N ARG A 346 -14.06 27.69 -7.08
CA ARG A 346 -15.22 27.96 -6.23
C ARG A 346 -16.11 28.95 -6.98
N GLU A 347 -17.35 28.54 -7.28
CA GLU A 347 -18.38 29.42 -7.76
C GLU A 347 -18.51 30.65 -6.83
N PRO A 348 -18.83 31.83 -7.39
CA PRO A 348 -19.08 33.01 -6.57
C PRO A 348 -20.25 32.73 -5.61
N PRO A 349 -20.21 33.29 -4.39
CA PRO A 349 -21.28 33.11 -3.43
C PRO A 349 -22.60 33.51 -4.07
N ASP A 350 -23.63 32.69 -3.84
CA ASP A 350 -24.99 32.86 -4.31
C ASP A 350 -25.39 34.35 -4.29
N ARG A 351 -25.85 34.82 -5.47
CA ARG A 351 -26.58 36.05 -5.54
C ARG A 351 -27.86 35.86 -4.75
N VAL A 352 -27.97 36.57 -3.63
CA VAL A 352 -29.19 36.77 -2.87
C VAL A 352 -30.30 37.28 -3.76
#